data_84b9013aec3befecf71b1e4112829539
#
_entry.id   84b9013aec3befecf71b1e4112829539
#
_cell.length_a   1.000
_cell.length_b   1.000
_cell.length_c   1.000
_cell.angle_alpha   90.00
_cell.angle_beta   90.00
_cell.angle_gamma   90.00
#
_symmetry.space_group_name_H-M   'P 1'
#
loop_
_entity.id
_entity.type
_entity.pdbx_description
1 polymer ?
#
loop_
_entity_poly.entity_id
_entity_poly.type
_entity_poly.pdbx_seq_one_letter_code
_entity_poly.pdbx_strand_id
1 'polypeptide(L)'
;MSDIFSLHRGNSPLLISVPHDGWHIPTDIVQYMSDAGRAIPDTDWHVAELYEFAKEMGASMIVAKMSRYVVDLNRPADDAAMYEDQLATGLCPLQTFAGADIYLDPIEIDQQARVEQYWRPYHEQLANVLAELRDEHGHALLWDAHSINSEVPSLFAGQLPIFNVGTWGGRSCAPQLADAVMAVATQTEHDAVINARFSGGHITRYYGDPEHHIHALQLELAQRAYMHERTLEFDHVKAAGLRATLKNMLNAYQDAAG
;
A
#
# COMPACT_ATOMS: atom_id res chain seq x y z
N MET A 1 1.92 14.72 17.18
CA MET A 1 1.58 13.71 16.17
C MET A 1 1.60 14.41 14.83
N SER A 2 2.17 13.81 13.81
CA SER A 2 2.12 14.38 12.46
C SER A 2 0.67 14.43 11.97
N ASP A 3 0.28 15.51 11.28
CA ASP A 3 -1.04 15.60 10.66
C ASP A 3 -1.11 14.83 9.34
N ILE A 4 0.04 14.31 8.85
CA ILE A 4 0.20 13.66 7.56
C ILE A 4 0.08 12.14 7.66
N PHE A 5 0.62 11.55 8.73
CA PHE A 5 0.57 10.11 8.99
C PHE A 5 0.47 9.82 10.50
N SER A 6 0.11 8.59 10.84
CA SER A 6 0.31 8.03 12.17
C SER A 6 1.41 6.97 12.14
N LEU A 7 2.19 6.89 13.23
CA LEU A 7 3.23 5.89 13.40
C LEU A 7 3.04 5.18 14.74
N HIS A 8 2.92 3.87 14.67
CA HIS A 8 3.09 2.97 15.81
C HIS A 8 4.49 2.34 15.73
N ARG A 9 5.22 2.33 16.84
CA ARG A 9 6.51 1.66 16.98
C ARG A 9 6.32 0.31 17.64
N GLY A 10 6.76 -0.74 16.98
CA GLY A 10 6.85 -2.09 17.51
C GLY A 10 8.28 -2.45 17.92
N ASN A 11 8.50 -3.74 18.19
CA ASN A 11 9.78 -4.29 18.63
C ASN A 11 10.20 -5.53 17.82
N SER A 12 9.58 -5.79 16.67
CA SER A 12 9.98 -6.82 15.71
C SER A 12 10.59 -6.17 14.47
N PRO A 13 11.32 -6.92 13.60
CA PRO A 13 11.91 -6.37 12.37
C PRO A 13 10.87 -5.97 11.31
N LEU A 14 9.57 -6.13 11.57
CA LEU A 14 8.50 -5.90 10.62
C LEU A 14 7.98 -4.46 10.68
N LEU A 15 7.92 -3.81 9.52
CA LEU A 15 7.24 -2.54 9.29
C LEU A 15 6.12 -2.73 8.28
N ILE A 16 4.90 -2.35 8.66
CA ILE A 16 3.75 -2.28 7.75
C ILE A 16 3.59 -0.84 7.30
N SER A 17 3.63 -0.61 5.98
CA SER A 17 3.32 0.65 5.32
C SER A 17 1.89 0.57 4.79
N VAL A 18 1.05 1.56 5.13
CA VAL A 18 -0.33 1.70 4.61
C VAL A 18 -0.45 3.09 3.98
N PRO A 19 -0.02 3.25 2.71
CA PRO A 19 0.13 4.57 2.10
C PRO A 19 -1.18 5.15 1.55
N HIS A 20 -2.23 4.35 1.35
CA HIS A 20 -3.43 4.76 0.61
C HIS A 20 -4.76 4.64 1.39
N ASP A 21 -4.74 4.36 2.68
CA ASP A 21 -5.95 4.35 3.54
C ASP A 21 -6.38 5.77 3.96
N GLY A 22 -5.53 6.76 3.70
CA GLY A 22 -5.78 8.16 4.02
C GLY A 22 -6.93 8.75 3.21
N TRP A 23 -7.83 9.46 3.89
CA TRP A 23 -9.01 10.09 3.28
C TRP A 23 -9.05 11.61 3.46
N HIS A 24 -8.10 12.18 4.19
CA HIS A 24 -8.07 13.62 4.41
C HIS A 24 -7.59 14.37 3.17
N ILE A 25 -8.32 15.42 2.79
CA ILE A 25 -7.96 16.36 1.73
C ILE A 25 -7.96 17.77 2.31
N PRO A 26 -6.86 18.53 2.22
CA PRO A 26 -6.80 19.91 2.66
C PRO A 26 -7.84 20.80 2.00
N THR A 27 -8.31 21.82 2.73
CA THR A 27 -9.39 22.72 2.27
C THR A 27 -9.04 23.51 1.02
N ASP A 28 -7.78 23.87 0.86
CA ASP A 28 -7.24 24.55 -0.32
C ASP A 28 -7.21 23.68 -1.57
N ILE A 29 -7.29 22.36 -1.42
CA ILE A 29 -7.38 21.39 -2.52
C ILE A 29 -8.84 21.00 -2.79
N VAL A 30 -9.59 20.62 -1.75
CA VAL A 30 -10.95 20.06 -1.90
C VAL A 30 -11.93 21.05 -2.55
N GLN A 31 -11.71 22.35 -2.41
CA GLN A 31 -12.56 23.38 -3.02
C GLN A 31 -12.59 23.32 -4.56
N TYR A 32 -11.54 22.78 -5.18
CA TYR A 32 -11.44 22.64 -6.65
C TYR A 32 -11.85 21.24 -7.15
N MET A 33 -12.16 20.33 -6.24
CA MET A 33 -12.49 18.95 -6.63
C MET A 33 -13.93 18.81 -7.09
N SER A 34 -14.11 17.94 -8.07
CA SER A 34 -15.42 17.45 -8.51
C SER A 34 -16.08 16.57 -7.44
N ASP A 35 -17.36 16.24 -7.60
CA ASP A 35 -18.03 15.29 -6.71
C ASP A 35 -17.39 13.89 -6.78
N ALA A 36 -16.95 13.46 -7.97
CA ALA A 36 -16.21 12.20 -8.15
C ALA A 36 -14.87 12.21 -7.40
N GLY A 37 -14.12 13.32 -7.46
CA GLY A 37 -12.88 13.47 -6.73
C GLY A 37 -13.09 13.50 -5.21
N ARG A 38 -14.12 14.20 -4.73
CA ARG A 38 -14.45 14.28 -3.29
C ARG A 38 -14.90 12.96 -2.69
N ALA A 39 -15.47 12.07 -3.51
CA ALA A 39 -15.86 10.72 -3.10
C ALA A 39 -14.66 9.80 -2.84
N ILE A 40 -13.45 10.18 -3.30
CA ILE A 40 -12.20 9.43 -3.15
C ILE A 40 -12.34 7.91 -3.38
N PRO A 41 -12.94 7.47 -4.52
CA PRO A 41 -13.30 6.07 -4.73
C PRO A 41 -12.11 5.13 -4.78
N ASP A 42 -10.91 5.64 -5.05
CA ASP A 42 -9.69 4.86 -5.23
C ASP A 42 -8.87 4.70 -3.92
N THR A 43 -9.50 4.94 -2.78
CA THR A 43 -8.90 4.74 -1.46
C THR A 43 -8.81 3.25 -1.15
N ASP A 44 -7.69 2.85 -0.55
CA ASP A 44 -7.48 1.50 -0.01
C ASP A 44 -8.22 1.39 1.33
N TRP A 45 -9.57 1.46 1.29
CA TRP A 45 -10.43 1.59 2.45
C TRP A 45 -10.19 0.52 3.51
N HIS A 46 -10.09 0.93 4.78
CA HIS A 46 -10.01 0.06 5.96
C HIS A 46 -8.76 -0.83 6.06
N VAL A 47 -7.73 -0.61 5.24
CA VAL A 47 -6.51 -1.42 5.30
C VAL A 47 -5.82 -1.26 6.65
N ALA A 48 -5.77 -0.05 7.20
CA ALA A 48 -5.19 0.18 8.53
C ALA A 48 -5.95 -0.59 9.62
N GLU A 49 -7.30 -0.59 9.58
CA GLU A 49 -8.14 -1.37 10.50
C GLU A 49 -7.91 -2.87 10.31
N LEU A 50 -7.80 -3.33 9.05
CA LEU A 50 -7.57 -4.73 8.73
C LEU A 50 -6.26 -5.25 9.35
N TYR A 51 -5.20 -4.43 9.37
CA TYR A 51 -3.86 -4.78 9.89
C TYR A 51 -3.64 -4.40 11.37
N GLU A 52 -4.64 -3.89 12.10
CA GLU A 52 -4.48 -3.45 13.50
C GLU A 52 -3.90 -4.54 14.41
N PHE A 53 -4.20 -5.81 14.14
CA PHE A 53 -3.66 -6.96 14.88
C PHE A 53 -2.13 -7.09 14.83
N ALA A 54 -1.48 -6.51 13.80
CA ALA A 54 -0.04 -6.63 13.63
C ALA A 54 0.75 -5.88 14.72
N LYS A 55 0.14 -4.90 15.36
CA LYS A 55 0.72 -4.21 16.53
C LYS A 55 0.94 -5.19 17.70
N GLU A 56 0.01 -6.15 17.90
CA GLU A 56 0.14 -7.20 18.93
C GLU A 56 1.24 -8.22 18.57
N MET A 57 1.64 -8.30 17.29
CA MET A 57 2.78 -9.09 16.82
C MET A 57 4.12 -8.35 16.97
N GLY A 58 4.11 -7.15 17.53
CA GLY A 58 5.30 -6.30 17.66
C GLY A 58 5.69 -5.57 16.38
N ALA A 59 4.86 -5.56 15.34
CA ALA A 59 5.16 -4.84 14.11
C ALA A 59 5.08 -3.32 14.32
N SER A 60 6.00 -2.58 13.69
CA SER A 60 5.83 -1.14 13.46
C SER A 60 4.81 -0.92 12.36
N MET A 61 4.06 0.18 12.41
CA MET A 61 3.04 0.47 11.41
C MET A 61 2.97 1.97 11.12
N ILE A 62 3.14 2.36 9.86
CA ILE A 62 2.97 3.72 9.38
C ILE A 62 1.74 3.80 8.47
N VAL A 63 0.82 4.72 8.77
CA VAL A 63 -0.45 4.87 8.05
C VAL A 63 -0.59 6.31 7.57
N ALA A 64 -0.75 6.50 6.27
CA ALA A 64 -1.04 7.80 5.70
C ALA A 64 -2.42 8.31 6.15
N LYS A 65 -2.54 9.62 6.36
CA LYS A 65 -3.81 10.29 6.63
C LYS A 65 -4.33 11.06 5.42
N MET A 66 -3.42 11.51 4.55
CA MET A 66 -3.78 12.23 3.34
C MET A 66 -4.25 11.26 2.26
N SER A 67 -5.29 11.66 1.53
CA SER A 67 -5.75 10.94 0.36
C SER A 67 -4.66 10.85 -0.70
N ARG A 68 -4.57 9.73 -1.43
CA ARG A 68 -3.72 9.59 -2.62
C ARG A 68 -4.00 10.65 -3.70
N TYR A 69 -5.14 11.33 -3.65
CA TYR A 69 -5.47 12.45 -4.56
C TYR A 69 -4.78 13.75 -4.16
N VAL A 70 -4.24 13.84 -2.96
CA VAL A 70 -3.34 14.94 -2.57
C VAL A 70 -1.97 14.70 -3.17
N VAL A 71 -1.38 13.54 -2.89
CA VAL A 71 -0.14 13.03 -3.48
C VAL A 71 -0.12 11.51 -3.31
N ASP A 72 0.19 10.78 -4.38
CA ASP A 72 0.30 9.32 -4.32
C ASP A 72 1.67 8.93 -3.73
N LEU A 73 1.66 8.46 -2.48
CA LEU A 73 2.86 8.06 -1.75
C LEU A 73 3.53 6.82 -2.36
N ASN A 74 2.84 6.07 -3.23
CA ASN A 74 3.42 4.92 -3.92
C ASN A 74 3.83 5.26 -5.37
N ARG A 75 4.20 6.54 -5.60
CA ARG A 75 4.81 7.06 -6.83
C ARG A 75 6.13 7.75 -6.49
N PRO A 76 7.12 7.74 -7.41
CA PRO A 76 8.35 8.50 -7.22
C PRO A 76 8.07 10.01 -7.19
N ALA A 77 8.88 10.75 -6.41
CA ALA A 77 8.71 12.19 -6.22
C ALA A 77 8.89 13.03 -7.49
N ASP A 78 9.60 12.50 -8.48
CA ASP A 78 9.82 13.12 -9.79
C ASP A 78 8.78 12.71 -10.85
N ASP A 79 7.75 11.98 -10.42
CA ASP A 79 6.69 11.44 -11.27
C ASP A 79 7.20 10.56 -12.44
N ALA A 80 8.39 9.97 -12.31
CA ALA A 80 8.95 9.09 -13.31
C ALA A 80 8.05 7.87 -13.56
N ALA A 81 7.88 7.50 -14.84
CA ALA A 81 7.07 6.36 -15.21
C ALA A 81 7.63 5.05 -14.64
N MET A 82 6.81 4.34 -13.86
CA MET A 82 7.20 3.06 -13.25
C MET A 82 6.94 1.85 -14.16
N TYR A 83 6.09 2.02 -15.17
CA TYR A 83 5.66 0.96 -16.08
C TYR A 83 5.69 1.49 -17.51
N GLU A 84 6.33 0.75 -18.42
CA GLU A 84 6.47 1.15 -19.83
C GLU A 84 5.16 1.02 -20.62
N ASP A 85 4.31 0.03 -20.29
CA ASP A 85 3.14 -0.36 -21.07
C ASP A 85 1.83 -0.44 -20.26
N GLN A 86 1.75 0.19 -19.08
CA GLN A 86 0.55 0.13 -18.25
C GLN A 86 0.05 1.52 -17.90
N LEU A 87 -1.28 1.69 -17.94
CA LEU A 87 -1.91 2.87 -17.35
C LEU A 87 -1.55 2.94 -15.87
N ALA A 88 -0.89 4.01 -15.48
CA ALA A 88 -0.59 4.35 -14.10
C ALA A 88 -1.10 5.77 -13.83
N THR A 89 -1.64 5.98 -12.65
CA THR A 89 -1.90 7.33 -12.15
C THR A 89 -0.57 8.03 -11.88
N GLY A 90 -0.48 9.33 -12.12
CA GLY A 90 0.68 10.14 -11.77
C GLY A 90 0.83 10.36 -10.27
N LEU A 91 1.87 11.07 -9.87
CA LEU A 91 2.16 11.47 -8.49
C LEU A 91 1.00 12.28 -7.88
N CYS A 92 0.39 13.17 -8.66
CA CYS A 92 -0.82 13.90 -8.30
C CYS A 92 -1.92 13.55 -9.29
N PRO A 93 -2.77 12.54 -9.01
CA PRO A 93 -3.77 12.06 -9.95
C PRO A 93 -4.75 13.14 -10.40
N LEU A 94 -5.08 13.16 -11.69
CA LEU A 94 -6.07 14.06 -12.29
C LEU A 94 -7.39 13.35 -12.56
N GLN A 95 -7.36 12.01 -12.66
CA GLN A 95 -8.54 11.18 -12.90
C GLN A 95 -8.58 10.02 -11.91
N THR A 96 -9.81 9.62 -11.57
CA THR A 96 -10.07 8.39 -10.82
C THR A 96 -9.72 7.16 -11.66
N PHE A 97 -9.63 5.98 -11.05
CA PHE A 97 -9.47 4.72 -11.79
C PHE A 97 -10.60 4.46 -12.78
N ALA A 98 -11.80 4.99 -12.50
CA ALA A 98 -12.94 4.93 -13.43
C ALA A 98 -12.87 5.96 -14.57
N GLY A 99 -11.85 6.82 -14.63
CA GLY A 99 -11.64 7.84 -15.64
C GLY A 99 -12.47 9.12 -15.44
N ALA A 100 -13.09 9.31 -14.29
CA ALA A 100 -13.75 10.58 -13.95
C ALA A 100 -12.72 11.62 -13.51
N ASP A 101 -12.89 12.88 -13.92
CA ASP A 101 -12.02 13.96 -13.55
C ASP A 101 -12.12 14.25 -12.03
N ILE A 102 -10.97 14.34 -11.37
CA ILE A 102 -10.88 14.64 -9.93
C ILE A 102 -11.15 16.12 -9.65
N TYR A 103 -10.83 17.01 -10.59
CA TYR A 103 -11.01 18.45 -10.45
C TYR A 103 -12.12 18.98 -11.37
N LEU A 104 -12.79 20.07 -10.96
CA LEU A 104 -13.90 20.70 -11.68
C LEU A 104 -13.45 21.31 -13.00
N ASP A 105 -12.25 21.91 -13.01
CA ASP A 105 -11.61 22.56 -14.14
C ASP A 105 -10.14 22.10 -14.24
N PRO A 106 -9.49 22.26 -15.39
CA PRO A 106 -8.06 22.07 -15.49
C PRO A 106 -7.33 22.93 -14.45
N ILE A 107 -6.55 22.27 -13.59
CA ILE A 107 -5.82 22.91 -12.50
C ILE A 107 -4.32 22.73 -12.71
N GLU A 108 -3.57 23.79 -12.45
CA GLU A 108 -2.11 23.69 -12.29
C GLU A 108 -1.80 23.23 -10.87
N ILE A 109 -1.17 22.08 -10.76
CA ILE A 109 -0.79 21.50 -9.47
C ILE A 109 0.68 21.80 -9.22
N ASP A 110 0.97 22.47 -8.11
CA ASP A 110 2.33 22.57 -7.60
C ASP A 110 2.76 21.24 -6.98
N GLN A 111 3.24 20.32 -7.85
CA GLN A 111 3.72 19.00 -7.44
C GLN A 111 4.86 19.10 -6.44
N GLN A 112 5.79 20.07 -6.62
CA GLN A 112 6.92 20.26 -5.73
C GLN A 112 6.46 20.59 -4.31
N ALA A 113 5.50 21.51 -4.17
CA ALA A 113 4.96 21.84 -2.86
C ALA A 113 4.29 20.62 -2.19
N ARG A 114 3.54 19.80 -2.95
CA ARG A 114 2.92 18.57 -2.41
C ARG A 114 3.94 17.52 -2.02
N VAL A 115 5.03 17.39 -2.79
CA VAL A 115 6.16 16.50 -2.45
C VAL A 115 6.77 16.95 -1.12
N GLU A 116 7.13 18.21 -0.97
CA GLU A 116 7.77 18.70 0.25
C GLU A 116 6.86 18.60 1.47
N GLN A 117 5.57 18.88 1.30
CA GLN A 117 4.63 18.97 2.42
C GLN A 117 4.09 17.61 2.87
N TYR A 118 3.85 16.66 1.95
CA TYR A 118 3.12 15.42 2.24
C TYR A 118 3.93 14.16 1.93
N TRP A 119 4.61 14.12 0.77
CA TRP A 119 5.34 12.94 0.32
C TRP A 119 6.64 12.74 1.12
N ARG A 120 7.50 13.77 1.15
CA ARG A 120 8.82 13.70 1.78
C ARG A 120 8.77 13.30 3.26
N PRO A 121 7.93 13.90 4.13
CA PRO A 121 7.90 13.53 5.54
C PRO A 121 7.49 12.06 5.78
N TYR A 122 6.59 11.51 4.94
CA TYR A 122 6.20 10.11 5.02
C TYR A 122 7.39 9.20 4.66
N HIS A 123 8.04 9.48 3.55
CA HIS A 123 9.16 8.68 3.05
C HIS A 123 10.41 8.79 3.93
N GLU A 124 10.71 9.96 4.48
CA GLU A 124 11.78 10.11 5.48
C GLU A 124 11.51 9.27 6.73
N GLN A 125 10.26 9.27 7.20
CA GLN A 125 9.89 8.46 8.36
C GLN A 125 9.98 6.96 8.05
N LEU A 126 9.53 6.53 6.86
CA LEU A 126 9.61 5.15 6.40
C LEU A 126 11.08 4.68 6.34
N ALA A 127 11.95 5.48 5.72
CA ALA A 127 13.38 5.22 5.62
C ALA A 127 14.04 5.10 7.00
N ASN A 128 13.74 6.04 7.91
CA ASN A 128 14.30 6.05 9.26
C ASN A 128 13.90 4.79 10.04
N VAL A 129 12.61 4.39 9.98
CA VAL A 129 12.15 3.17 10.66
C VAL A 129 12.85 1.94 10.12
N LEU A 130 12.95 1.79 8.79
CA LEU A 130 13.63 0.65 8.18
C LEU A 130 15.11 0.57 8.57
N ALA A 131 15.82 1.72 8.61
CA ALA A 131 17.20 1.76 9.04
C ALA A 131 17.36 1.36 10.51
N GLU A 132 16.50 1.87 11.40
CA GLU A 132 16.50 1.53 12.81
C GLU A 132 16.23 0.03 13.03
N LEU A 133 15.21 -0.53 12.36
CA LEU A 133 14.89 -1.97 12.47
C LEU A 133 16.03 -2.85 11.95
N ARG A 134 16.64 -2.49 10.83
CA ARG A 134 17.81 -3.21 10.32
C ARG A 134 18.98 -3.18 11.30
N ASP A 135 19.26 -2.01 11.88
CA ASP A 135 20.39 -1.85 12.82
C ASP A 135 20.13 -2.59 14.15
N GLU A 136 18.87 -2.69 14.58
CA GLU A 136 18.49 -3.40 15.81
C GLU A 136 18.42 -4.93 15.63
N HIS A 137 17.88 -5.40 14.50
CA HIS A 137 17.59 -6.82 14.26
C HIS A 137 18.53 -7.51 13.28
N GLY A 138 19.43 -6.76 12.63
CA GLY A 138 20.28 -7.27 11.55
C GLY A 138 19.58 -7.32 10.19
N HIS A 139 18.27 -7.13 10.14
CA HIS A 139 17.46 -7.04 8.91
C HIS A 139 16.19 -6.22 9.17
N ALA A 140 15.55 -5.75 8.10
CA ALA A 140 14.23 -5.12 8.14
C ALA A 140 13.30 -5.75 7.10
N LEU A 141 12.03 -5.92 7.48
CA LEU A 141 10.98 -6.49 6.65
C LEU A 141 9.90 -5.43 6.43
N LEU A 142 9.79 -4.94 5.21
CA LEU A 142 8.73 -4.02 4.81
C LEU A 142 7.58 -4.79 4.18
N TRP A 143 6.40 -4.62 4.75
CA TRP A 143 5.13 -5.08 4.19
C TRP A 143 4.34 -3.88 3.69
N ASP A 144 4.28 -3.70 2.36
CA ASP A 144 3.56 -2.60 1.71
C ASP A 144 2.12 -3.04 1.46
N ALA A 145 1.22 -2.59 2.34
CA ALA A 145 -0.15 -3.07 2.43
C ALA A 145 -1.10 -2.21 1.60
N HIS A 146 -1.77 -2.83 0.64
CA HIS A 146 -2.67 -2.20 -0.30
C HIS A 146 -3.97 -2.96 -0.46
N SER A 147 -4.96 -2.28 -1.03
CA SER A 147 -6.18 -2.91 -1.53
C SER A 147 -6.79 -2.11 -2.68
N ILE A 148 -7.52 -2.80 -3.54
CA ILE A 148 -8.21 -2.20 -4.67
C ILE A 148 -9.55 -2.88 -4.90
N ASN A 149 -10.49 -2.20 -5.54
CA ASN A 149 -11.73 -2.80 -6.02
C ASN A 149 -11.45 -4.06 -6.86
N SER A 150 -12.28 -5.08 -6.68
CA SER A 150 -12.14 -6.37 -7.37
C SER A 150 -12.18 -6.28 -8.89
N GLU A 151 -12.84 -5.25 -9.42
CA GLU A 151 -13.00 -5.02 -10.85
C GLU A 151 -12.70 -3.55 -11.17
N VAL A 152 -11.57 -3.32 -11.85
CA VAL A 152 -11.14 -1.98 -12.34
C VAL A 152 -10.76 -2.11 -13.81
N PRO A 153 -11.73 -2.02 -14.74
CA PRO A 153 -11.51 -2.30 -16.17
C PRO A 153 -10.45 -1.45 -16.84
N SER A 154 -10.18 -0.25 -16.33
CA SER A 154 -9.08 0.61 -16.80
C SER A 154 -7.69 0.08 -16.48
N LEU A 155 -7.55 -0.74 -15.43
CA LEU A 155 -6.28 -1.25 -14.94
C LEU A 155 -6.06 -2.73 -15.28
N PHE A 156 -7.11 -3.55 -15.26
CA PHE A 156 -7.05 -4.99 -15.54
C PHE A 156 -8.40 -5.53 -16.00
N ALA A 157 -8.37 -6.66 -16.71
CA ALA A 157 -9.57 -7.35 -17.17
C ALA A 157 -10.09 -8.34 -16.13
N GLY A 158 -11.41 -8.43 -16.00
CA GLY A 158 -12.07 -9.40 -15.12
C GLY A 158 -11.91 -9.08 -13.64
N GLN A 159 -12.04 -10.11 -12.82
CA GLN A 159 -11.99 -9.99 -11.37
C GLN A 159 -10.59 -10.32 -10.83
N LEU A 160 -10.08 -9.43 -9.97
CA LEU A 160 -8.77 -9.59 -9.37
C LEU A 160 -8.72 -10.79 -8.39
N PRO A 161 -7.65 -11.60 -8.38
CA PRO A 161 -7.39 -12.55 -7.29
C PRO A 161 -7.40 -11.85 -5.92
N ILE A 162 -7.73 -12.60 -4.84
CA ILE A 162 -7.75 -12.02 -3.49
C ILE A 162 -6.35 -11.56 -3.06
N PHE A 163 -5.33 -12.40 -3.27
CA PHE A 163 -3.96 -12.11 -2.89
C PHE A 163 -3.08 -11.86 -4.11
N ASN A 164 -2.55 -10.64 -4.23
CA ASN A 164 -1.63 -10.28 -5.29
C ASN A 164 -0.31 -9.81 -4.66
N VAL A 165 0.65 -10.71 -4.61
CA VAL A 165 1.98 -10.47 -4.03
C VAL A 165 2.89 -9.82 -5.07
N GLY A 166 3.58 -8.75 -4.69
CA GLY A 166 4.55 -8.05 -5.52
C GLY A 166 5.92 -7.99 -4.86
N THR A 167 6.97 -8.40 -5.61
CA THR A 167 8.36 -8.40 -5.15
C THR A 167 9.31 -7.79 -6.19
N TRP A 168 8.76 -6.94 -7.06
CA TRP A 168 9.50 -6.39 -8.21
C TRP A 168 10.23 -7.48 -9.03
N GLY A 169 9.55 -8.61 -9.26
CA GLY A 169 10.15 -9.76 -9.95
C GLY A 169 11.28 -10.41 -9.16
N GLY A 170 11.22 -10.40 -7.83
CA GLY A 170 12.23 -10.98 -6.94
C GLY A 170 13.40 -10.06 -6.61
N ARG A 171 13.35 -8.76 -7.00
CA ARG A 171 14.46 -7.82 -6.76
C ARG A 171 14.35 -7.13 -5.40
N SER A 172 13.13 -6.91 -4.89
CA SER A 172 12.90 -6.21 -3.62
C SER A 172 12.87 -7.13 -2.40
N CYS A 173 12.81 -8.45 -2.61
CA CYS A 173 12.65 -9.43 -1.55
C CYS A 173 13.39 -10.72 -1.91
N ALA A 174 14.08 -11.31 -0.95
CA ALA A 174 14.71 -12.62 -1.15
C ALA A 174 13.64 -13.69 -1.46
N PRO A 175 13.90 -14.62 -2.41
CA PRO A 175 12.90 -15.57 -2.90
C PRO A 175 12.26 -16.40 -1.80
N GLN A 176 13.03 -16.89 -0.81
CA GLN A 176 12.53 -17.72 0.28
C GLN A 176 11.47 -17.02 1.13
N LEU A 177 11.54 -15.69 1.29
CA LEU A 177 10.55 -14.93 2.04
C LEU A 177 9.22 -14.84 1.27
N ALA A 178 9.30 -14.56 -0.01
CA ALA A 178 8.14 -14.52 -0.89
C ALA A 178 7.48 -15.90 -1.02
N ASP A 179 8.28 -16.96 -1.14
CA ASP A 179 7.79 -18.35 -1.22
C ASP A 179 7.07 -18.76 0.08
N ALA A 180 7.59 -18.35 1.26
CA ALA A 180 6.93 -18.62 2.54
C ALA A 180 5.56 -17.92 2.63
N VAL A 181 5.44 -16.67 2.20
CA VAL A 181 4.18 -15.94 2.15
C VAL A 181 3.21 -16.59 1.16
N MET A 182 3.67 -16.95 -0.04
CA MET A 182 2.85 -17.62 -1.06
C MET A 182 2.39 -19.00 -0.61
N ALA A 183 3.21 -19.76 0.14
CA ALA A 183 2.83 -21.04 0.70
C ALA A 183 1.62 -20.94 1.63
N VAL A 184 1.52 -19.85 2.43
CA VAL A 184 0.34 -19.58 3.26
C VAL A 184 -0.85 -19.19 2.40
N ALA A 185 -0.67 -18.27 1.43
CA ALA A 185 -1.74 -17.79 0.56
C ALA A 185 -2.43 -18.92 -0.18
N THR A 186 -1.66 -19.85 -0.74
CA THR A 186 -2.15 -20.97 -1.57
C THR A 186 -2.79 -22.11 -0.77
N GLN A 187 -2.67 -22.11 0.57
CA GLN A 187 -3.38 -23.06 1.43
C GLN A 187 -4.82 -22.62 1.76
N THR A 188 -5.20 -21.41 1.37
CA THR A 188 -6.57 -20.92 1.53
C THR A 188 -7.44 -21.32 0.32
N GLU A 189 -8.76 -21.09 0.44
CA GLU A 189 -9.70 -21.21 -0.68
C GLU A 189 -9.63 -20.04 -1.68
N HIS A 190 -8.80 -19.04 -1.40
CA HIS A 190 -8.68 -17.82 -2.19
C HIS A 190 -7.58 -17.92 -3.24
N ASP A 191 -7.82 -17.28 -4.39
CA ASP A 191 -6.83 -17.17 -5.44
C ASP A 191 -5.67 -16.27 -5.02
N ALA A 192 -4.44 -16.73 -5.28
CA ALA A 192 -3.19 -16.02 -4.99
C ALA A 192 -2.28 -16.02 -6.21
N VAL A 193 -1.68 -14.87 -6.50
CA VAL A 193 -0.69 -14.70 -7.58
C VAL A 193 0.50 -13.89 -7.09
N ILE A 194 1.66 -14.11 -7.72
CA ILE A 194 2.87 -13.35 -7.44
C ILE A 194 3.37 -12.66 -8.72
N ASN A 195 3.74 -11.39 -8.60
CA ASN A 195 4.30 -10.56 -9.68
C ASN A 195 3.46 -10.57 -10.97
N ALA A 196 2.13 -10.70 -10.84
CA ALA A 196 1.20 -10.62 -11.96
C ALA A 196 0.90 -9.14 -12.30
N ARG A 197 -0.36 -8.70 -12.19
CA ARG A 197 -0.73 -7.29 -12.47
C ARG A 197 -0.03 -6.31 -11.52
N PHE A 198 0.10 -6.65 -10.25
CA PHE A 198 0.75 -5.85 -9.22
C PHE A 198 2.08 -6.49 -8.83
N SER A 199 3.16 -6.02 -9.44
CA SER A 199 4.51 -6.55 -9.19
C SER A 199 5.33 -5.77 -8.17
N GLY A 200 4.74 -4.76 -7.55
CA GLY A 200 5.38 -3.85 -6.60
C GLY A 200 5.36 -2.40 -7.08
N GLY A 201 4.88 -1.49 -6.23
CA GLY A 201 4.87 -0.04 -6.44
C GLY A 201 6.20 0.63 -6.08
N HIS A 202 6.20 1.96 -5.98
CA HIS A 202 7.40 2.74 -5.68
C HIS A 202 8.01 2.34 -4.32
N ILE A 203 7.21 2.24 -3.28
CA ILE A 203 7.66 1.90 -1.93
C ILE A 203 8.39 0.55 -1.95
N THR A 204 7.77 -0.49 -2.51
CA THR A 204 8.37 -1.81 -2.62
C THR A 204 9.69 -1.80 -3.39
N ARG A 205 9.75 -1.07 -4.53
CA ARG A 205 10.94 -1.02 -5.38
C ARG A 205 12.06 -0.20 -4.81
N TYR A 206 11.72 0.92 -4.18
CA TYR A 206 12.69 1.89 -3.67
C TYR A 206 13.36 1.44 -2.37
N TYR A 207 12.59 0.82 -1.48
CA TYR A 207 13.08 0.40 -0.17
C TYR A 207 13.58 -1.03 -0.12
N GLY A 208 13.13 -1.89 -1.04
CA GLY A 208 13.60 -3.28 -1.11
C GLY A 208 15.05 -3.34 -1.58
N ASP A 209 15.95 -3.73 -0.68
CA ASP A 209 17.39 -3.87 -0.89
C ASP A 209 17.91 -5.12 -0.17
N PRO A 210 17.65 -6.32 -0.73
CA PRO A 210 18.04 -7.58 -0.09
C PRO A 210 19.54 -7.73 0.15
N GLU A 211 20.38 -7.08 -0.66
CA GLU A 211 21.84 -7.10 -0.48
C GLU A 211 22.28 -6.39 0.81
N HIS A 212 21.47 -5.41 1.27
CA HIS A 212 21.67 -4.69 2.53
C HIS A 212 20.66 -5.08 3.61
N HIS A 213 20.08 -6.29 3.52
CA HIS A 213 19.17 -6.88 4.51
C HIS A 213 17.87 -6.10 4.73
N ILE A 214 17.37 -5.40 3.71
CA ILE A 214 16.03 -4.79 3.70
C ILE A 214 15.19 -5.50 2.66
N HIS A 215 14.19 -6.25 3.09
CA HIS A 215 13.29 -6.96 2.19
C HIS A 215 11.94 -6.25 2.15
N ALA A 216 11.44 -5.96 0.95
CA ALA A 216 10.15 -5.33 0.74
C ALA A 216 9.23 -6.22 -0.10
N LEU A 217 8.02 -6.45 0.41
CA LEU A 217 6.96 -7.20 -0.25
C LEU A 217 5.69 -6.36 -0.23
N GLN A 218 5.05 -6.19 -1.40
CA GLN A 218 3.72 -5.61 -1.52
C GLN A 218 2.66 -6.70 -1.46
N LEU A 219 1.58 -6.47 -0.72
CA LEU A 219 0.36 -7.24 -0.87
C LEU A 219 -0.78 -6.32 -1.31
N GLU A 220 -1.32 -6.59 -2.51
CA GLU A 220 -2.54 -5.96 -3.01
C GLU A 220 -3.72 -6.90 -2.79
N LEU A 221 -4.68 -6.50 -1.97
CA LEU A 221 -5.89 -7.25 -1.67
C LEU A 221 -7.06 -6.81 -2.57
N ALA A 222 -7.86 -7.75 -3.05
CA ALA A 222 -9.17 -7.41 -3.59
C ALA A 222 -10.11 -7.04 -2.43
N GLN A 223 -10.68 -5.84 -2.45
CA GLN A 223 -11.50 -5.28 -1.36
C GLN A 223 -12.70 -6.15 -0.97
N ARG A 224 -13.27 -6.92 -1.93
CA ARG A 224 -14.38 -7.87 -1.63
C ARG A 224 -14.05 -8.89 -0.54
N ALA A 225 -12.77 -9.10 -0.24
CA ALA A 225 -12.34 -10.07 0.76
C ALA A 225 -12.64 -9.64 2.20
N TYR A 226 -12.84 -8.34 2.45
CA TYR A 226 -13.01 -7.82 3.81
C TYR A 226 -14.03 -6.67 3.93
N MET A 227 -14.59 -6.20 2.80
CA MET A 227 -15.57 -5.11 2.81
C MET A 227 -16.63 -5.29 1.72
N HIS A 228 -17.63 -4.42 1.75
CA HIS A 228 -18.65 -4.26 0.70
C HIS A 228 -18.24 -3.13 -0.24
N GLU A 229 -17.73 -3.46 -1.43
CA GLU A 229 -17.14 -2.49 -2.37
C GLU A 229 -18.10 -1.38 -2.84
N ARG A 230 -19.43 -1.63 -2.86
CA ARG A 230 -20.40 -0.63 -3.28
C ARG A 230 -20.82 0.34 -2.18
N THR A 231 -20.88 -0.11 -0.92
CA THR A 231 -21.27 0.71 0.23
C THR A 231 -20.08 1.24 1.01
N LEU A 232 -18.88 0.74 0.70
CA LEU A 232 -17.62 0.99 1.39
C LEU A 232 -17.62 0.57 2.87
N GLU A 233 -18.58 -0.28 3.28
CA GLU A 233 -18.71 -0.76 4.65
C GLU A 233 -17.74 -1.91 4.92
N PHE A 234 -17.03 -1.83 6.03
CA PHE A 234 -16.18 -2.91 6.52
C PHE A 234 -17.02 -4.11 6.96
N ASP A 235 -16.67 -5.30 6.49
CA ASP A 235 -17.35 -6.56 6.84
C ASP A 235 -16.51 -7.32 7.88
N HIS A 236 -16.88 -7.18 9.15
CA HIS A 236 -16.17 -7.80 10.27
C HIS A 236 -16.09 -9.33 10.18
N VAL A 237 -17.06 -9.99 9.54
CA VAL A 237 -17.07 -11.46 9.40
C VAL A 237 -16.02 -11.90 8.37
N LYS A 238 -16.04 -11.29 7.18
CA LYS A 238 -15.03 -11.55 6.15
C LYS A 238 -13.64 -11.18 6.65
N ALA A 239 -13.49 -9.99 7.25
CA ALA A 239 -12.23 -9.49 7.77
C ALA A 239 -11.63 -10.40 8.85
N ALA A 240 -12.43 -11.04 9.69
CA ALA A 240 -11.94 -11.95 10.72
C ALA A 240 -11.20 -13.16 10.13
N GLY A 241 -11.76 -13.79 9.09
CA GLY A 241 -11.10 -14.88 8.37
C GLY A 241 -9.83 -14.44 7.65
N LEU A 242 -9.91 -13.29 6.96
CA LEU A 242 -8.77 -12.72 6.24
C LEU A 242 -7.62 -12.33 7.20
N ARG A 243 -7.92 -11.71 8.35
CA ARG A 243 -6.93 -11.37 9.39
C ARG A 243 -6.14 -12.58 9.87
N ALA A 244 -6.79 -13.74 10.04
CA ALA A 244 -6.10 -14.97 10.43
C ALA A 244 -5.07 -15.39 9.35
N THR A 245 -5.43 -15.32 8.08
CA THR A 245 -4.53 -15.59 6.96
C THR A 245 -3.39 -14.57 6.90
N LEU A 246 -3.68 -13.29 7.00
CA LEU A 246 -2.67 -12.21 6.99
C LEU A 246 -1.69 -12.38 8.15
N LYS A 247 -2.17 -12.72 9.35
CA LYS A 247 -1.30 -13.00 10.50
C LYS A 247 -0.34 -14.17 10.22
N ASN A 248 -0.83 -15.23 9.60
CA ASN A 248 0.02 -16.37 9.22
C ASN A 248 1.03 -15.99 8.13
N MET A 249 0.64 -15.15 7.15
CA MET A 249 1.56 -14.63 6.14
C MET A 249 2.68 -13.78 6.77
N LEU A 250 2.33 -12.87 7.69
CA LEU A 250 3.31 -12.02 8.38
C LEU A 250 4.25 -12.85 9.26
N ASN A 251 3.75 -13.89 9.95
CA ASN A 251 4.61 -14.83 10.69
C ASN A 251 5.56 -15.56 9.74
N ALA A 252 5.04 -16.13 8.63
CA ALA A 252 5.86 -16.84 7.66
C ALA A 252 6.94 -15.92 7.04
N TYR A 253 6.61 -14.65 6.82
CA TYR A 253 7.56 -13.65 6.32
C TYR A 253 8.69 -13.39 7.31
N GLN A 254 8.38 -13.26 8.61
CA GLN A 254 9.36 -13.07 9.67
C GLN A 254 10.18 -14.35 9.91
N ASP A 255 9.54 -15.51 10.02
CA ASP A 255 10.20 -16.79 10.30
C ASP A 255 11.20 -17.19 9.19
N ALA A 256 10.91 -16.82 7.94
CA ALA A 256 11.80 -17.09 6.80
C ALA A 256 13.02 -16.15 6.72
N ALA A 257 12.99 -15.05 7.46
CA ALA A 257 14.11 -14.09 7.50
C ALA A 257 15.18 -14.46 8.52
N GLY A 258 14.89 -15.35 9.46
CA GLY A 258 15.81 -15.92 10.46
C GLY A 258 15.56 -15.45 11.86
#